data_ac8e0e6f7cf5e065b05a2823fd47e39b
#
_entry.id   ac8e0e6f7cf5e065b05a2823fd47e39b
#
_cell.length_a   1.000
_cell.length_b   1.000
_cell.length_c   1.000
_cell.angle_alpha   90.00
_cell.angle_beta   90.00
_cell.angle_gamma   90.00
#
_symmetry.space_group_name_H-M   'P 1'
#
loop_
_entity.id
_entity.type
_entity.pdbx_description
1 polymer ?
#
loop_
_entity_poly.entity_id
_entity_poly.type
_entity_poly.pdbx_seq_one_letter_code
_entity_poly.pdbx_strand_id
1 'polypeptide(L)'
;MLLEYAKRVWDSSSSTWVEIAIVHMTPEHAQYWDAVIQPAIRAIGNQERREGKKPSRADHNWHWTRIRVLLPLAQSLIKRRCRALTILLRRDRIWQEPWEGGPPKPEDEPRAIPAAMVLLIESYPWLLPTARKRQSTFTWFMAAAPKKVLQGLGVFATPSLGSILLDTGLITSMALGYRGRMWLHANRRGGQRLFDYYSKKCNLLNVSDGFPLPSGSLSDGRHFYATSKIAKQLVNGLKQNRTL
;
A
#
# COMPACT_ATOMS: atom_id res chain seq x y z
N MET A 1 8.56 0.99 23.61
CA MET A 1 8.59 -0.14 22.66
C MET A 1 8.59 0.45 21.26
N LEU A 2 9.67 0.33 20.51
CA LEU A 2 9.71 0.72 19.10
C LEU A 2 8.72 -0.17 18.36
N LEU A 3 7.72 0.45 17.75
CA LEU A 3 6.77 -0.27 16.89
C LEU A 3 7.46 -0.55 15.57
N GLU A 4 7.66 -1.82 15.27
CA GLU A 4 8.29 -2.26 14.03
C GLU A 4 7.24 -2.54 12.96
N TYR A 5 7.61 -2.32 11.72
CA TYR A 5 6.83 -2.77 10.57
C TYR A 5 6.76 -4.31 10.53
N ALA A 6 5.76 -4.82 9.82
CA ALA A 6 5.66 -6.25 9.55
C ALA A 6 6.93 -6.78 8.87
N LYS A 7 7.39 -7.96 9.29
CA LYS A 7 8.57 -8.66 8.74
C LYS A 7 8.18 -9.89 7.91
N ARG A 8 6.96 -10.36 8.09
CA ARG A 8 6.39 -11.49 7.36
C ARG A 8 4.90 -11.33 7.17
N VAL A 9 4.34 -12.07 6.23
CA VAL A 9 2.92 -12.10 5.95
C VAL A 9 2.49 -13.54 5.67
N TRP A 10 1.31 -13.93 6.17
CA TRP A 10 0.75 -15.24 5.91
C TRP A 10 0.22 -15.32 4.48
N ASP A 11 0.66 -16.33 3.72
CA ASP A 11 0.06 -16.68 2.45
C ASP A 11 -0.86 -17.90 2.64
N SER A 12 -2.18 -17.65 2.56
CA SER A 12 -3.19 -18.69 2.72
C SER A 12 -3.20 -19.71 1.59
N SER A 13 -2.62 -19.40 0.43
CA SER A 13 -2.60 -20.32 -0.71
C SER A 13 -1.52 -21.39 -0.60
N SER A 14 -0.38 -21.06 -0.01
CA SER A 14 0.72 -21.99 0.26
C SER A 14 0.78 -22.42 1.73
N SER A 15 -0.09 -21.87 2.59
CA SER A 15 -0.09 -22.10 4.05
C SER A 15 1.29 -21.89 4.68
N THR A 16 1.99 -20.81 4.26
CA THR A 16 3.33 -20.50 4.74
C THR A 16 3.46 -19.03 5.14
N TRP A 17 4.43 -18.74 6.01
CA TRP A 17 4.87 -17.39 6.27
C TRP A 17 5.88 -16.95 5.21
N VAL A 18 5.66 -15.78 4.63
CA VAL A 18 6.52 -15.16 3.61
C VAL A 18 7.23 -13.97 4.24
N GLU A 19 8.55 -13.96 4.18
CA GLU A 19 9.34 -12.81 4.61
C GLU A 19 9.11 -11.62 3.70
N ILE A 20 9.01 -10.44 4.31
CA ILE A 20 8.88 -9.16 3.62
C ILE A 20 9.84 -8.14 4.22
N ALA A 21 10.24 -7.17 3.41
CA ALA A 21 10.93 -5.98 3.88
C ALA A 21 10.12 -4.74 3.53
N ILE A 22 9.92 -3.84 4.51
CA ILE A 22 9.29 -2.54 4.28
C ILE A 22 10.39 -1.49 4.36
N VAL A 23 10.71 -0.92 3.22
CA VAL A 23 11.85 -0.01 3.05
C VAL A 23 11.43 1.32 2.42
N HIS A 24 12.28 2.33 2.50
CA HIS A 24 12.06 3.55 1.73
C HIS A 24 12.07 3.25 0.23
N MET A 25 11.10 3.83 -0.49
CA MET A 25 10.99 3.69 -1.93
C MET A 25 12.17 4.37 -2.62
N THR A 26 12.97 3.61 -3.33
CA THR A 26 14.06 4.13 -4.16
C THR A 26 13.60 4.44 -5.58
N PRO A 27 14.38 5.18 -6.41
CA PRO A 27 14.10 5.33 -7.85
C PRO A 27 13.95 3.99 -8.55
N GLU A 28 14.82 3.03 -8.25
CA GLU A 28 14.87 1.70 -8.87
C GLU A 28 13.59 0.92 -8.57
N HIS A 29 13.07 0.99 -7.34
CA HIS A 29 11.78 0.38 -6.99
C HIS A 29 10.62 0.95 -7.84
N ALA A 30 10.57 2.26 -8.01
CA ALA A 30 9.53 2.92 -8.79
C ALA A 30 9.68 2.61 -10.29
N GLN A 31 10.89 2.62 -10.83
CA GLN A 31 11.19 2.25 -12.21
C GLN A 31 10.84 0.80 -12.51
N TYR A 32 11.23 -0.13 -11.62
CA TYR A 32 10.88 -1.54 -11.77
C TYR A 32 9.35 -1.73 -11.79
N TRP A 33 8.63 -1.06 -10.88
CA TRP A 33 7.17 -1.13 -10.86
C TRP A 33 6.57 -0.65 -12.18
N ASP A 34 6.98 0.52 -12.66
CA ASP A 34 6.43 1.12 -13.88
C ASP A 34 6.78 0.32 -15.13
N ALA A 35 7.97 -0.32 -15.18
CA ALA A 35 8.43 -1.11 -16.31
C ALA A 35 7.87 -2.54 -16.33
N VAL A 36 7.67 -3.17 -15.17
CA VAL A 36 7.35 -4.60 -15.07
C VAL A 36 5.94 -4.85 -14.55
N ILE A 37 5.57 -4.23 -13.43
CA ILE A 37 4.29 -4.53 -12.75
C ILE A 37 3.14 -3.72 -13.35
N GLN A 38 3.35 -2.45 -13.61
CA GLN A 38 2.30 -1.56 -14.09
C GLN A 38 1.74 -1.95 -15.48
N PRO A 39 2.56 -2.41 -16.45
CA PRO A 39 2.03 -2.91 -17.72
C PRO A 39 1.08 -4.09 -17.55
N ALA A 40 1.39 -5.02 -16.66
CA ALA A 40 0.51 -6.15 -16.37
C ALA A 40 -0.81 -5.71 -15.69
N ILE A 41 -0.75 -4.73 -14.79
CA ILE A 41 -1.96 -4.12 -14.20
C ILE A 41 -2.83 -3.47 -15.29
N ARG A 42 -2.22 -2.74 -16.21
CA ARG A 42 -2.94 -2.12 -17.36
C ARG A 42 -3.55 -3.17 -18.27
N ALA A 43 -2.83 -4.26 -18.55
CA ALA A 43 -3.34 -5.36 -19.38
C ALA A 43 -4.62 -5.97 -18.78
N ILE A 44 -4.65 -6.21 -17.45
CA ILE A 44 -5.84 -6.68 -16.74
C ILE A 44 -7.01 -5.69 -16.93
N GLY A 45 -6.78 -4.40 -16.67
CA GLY A 45 -7.84 -3.38 -16.85
C GLY A 45 -8.33 -3.22 -18.28
N ASN A 46 -7.43 -3.40 -19.27
CA ASN A 46 -7.80 -3.37 -20.69
C ASN A 46 -8.63 -4.61 -21.09
N GLN A 47 -8.30 -5.78 -20.55
CA GLN A 47 -9.10 -6.98 -20.74
C GLN A 47 -10.50 -6.81 -20.15
N GLU A 48 -10.62 -6.32 -18.92
CA GLU A 48 -11.91 -6.04 -18.28
C GLU A 48 -12.77 -5.09 -19.16
N ARG A 49 -12.16 -4.05 -19.75
CA ARG A 49 -12.88 -3.14 -20.68
C ARG A 49 -13.36 -3.84 -21.95
N ARG A 50 -12.53 -4.71 -22.55
CA ARG A 50 -12.94 -5.50 -23.74
C ARG A 50 -14.12 -6.43 -23.44
N GLU A 51 -14.22 -6.88 -22.17
CA GLU A 51 -15.33 -7.69 -21.67
C GLU A 51 -16.55 -6.82 -21.25
N GLY A 52 -16.55 -5.52 -21.55
CA GLY A 52 -17.63 -4.60 -21.18
C GLY A 52 -17.66 -4.24 -19.68
N LYS A 53 -16.62 -4.61 -18.91
CA LYS A 53 -16.51 -4.34 -17.48
C LYS A 53 -15.76 -3.05 -17.22
N LYS A 54 -16.08 -2.39 -16.10
CA LYS A 54 -15.23 -1.28 -15.59
C LYS A 54 -13.95 -1.87 -15.00
N PRO A 55 -12.77 -1.24 -15.22
CA PRO A 55 -11.53 -1.67 -14.57
C PRO A 55 -11.71 -1.79 -13.06
N SER A 56 -11.38 -2.96 -12.52
CA SER A 56 -11.55 -3.27 -11.10
C SER A 56 -10.50 -2.60 -10.19
N ARG A 57 -9.42 -2.06 -10.79
CA ARG A 57 -8.29 -1.49 -10.07
C ARG A 57 -8.22 0.03 -10.24
N ALA A 58 -8.08 0.70 -9.10
CA ALA A 58 -7.95 2.15 -9.05
C ALA A 58 -6.59 2.65 -9.58
N ASP A 59 -5.55 1.83 -9.43
CA ASP A 59 -4.15 2.13 -9.72
C ASP A 59 -3.72 1.80 -11.16
N HIS A 60 -4.62 1.41 -12.05
CA HIS A 60 -4.28 0.94 -13.40
C HIS A 60 -3.54 1.98 -14.27
N ASN A 61 -3.65 3.27 -13.97
CA ASN A 61 -2.98 4.38 -14.67
C ASN A 61 -1.93 5.09 -13.81
N TRP A 62 -1.52 4.53 -12.66
CA TRP A 62 -0.53 5.18 -11.84
C TRP A 62 0.88 4.97 -12.41
N HIS A 63 1.72 6.00 -12.23
CA HIS A 63 3.14 6.01 -12.58
C HIS A 63 3.94 6.35 -11.33
N TRP A 64 4.53 5.34 -10.70
CA TRP A 64 5.24 5.51 -9.44
C TRP A 64 6.53 6.33 -9.57
N THR A 65 7.23 6.22 -10.70
CA THR A 65 8.37 7.09 -11.00
C THR A 65 7.95 8.56 -11.00
N ARG A 66 6.83 8.90 -11.67
CA ARG A 66 6.30 10.26 -11.68
C ARG A 66 5.82 10.71 -10.31
N ILE A 67 5.09 9.86 -9.58
CA ILE A 67 4.65 10.14 -8.21
C ILE A 67 5.85 10.46 -7.32
N ARG A 68 6.92 9.67 -7.42
CA ARG A 68 8.13 9.85 -6.64
C ARG A 68 8.87 11.14 -6.99
N VAL A 69 9.05 11.44 -8.28
CA VAL A 69 9.70 12.68 -8.75
C VAL A 69 8.96 13.92 -8.28
N LEU A 70 7.62 13.89 -8.26
CA LEU A 70 6.79 15.01 -7.81
C LEU A 70 6.69 15.13 -6.29
N LEU A 71 7.23 14.18 -5.54
CA LEU A 71 7.10 14.14 -4.09
C LEU A 71 7.69 15.39 -3.38
N PRO A 72 8.90 15.90 -3.72
CA PRO A 72 9.44 17.11 -3.09
C PRO A 72 8.55 18.33 -3.35
N LEU A 73 8.02 18.47 -4.57
CA LEU A 73 7.10 19.55 -4.90
C LEU A 73 5.80 19.44 -4.11
N ALA A 74 5.22 18.23 -4.03
CA ALA A 74 4.03 17.98 -3.23
C ALA A 74 4.26 18.31 -1.75
N GLN A 75 5.40 17.91 -1.17
CA GLN A 75 5.77 18.24 0.21
C GLN A 75 5.85 19.75 0.44
N SER A 76 6.45 20.46 -0.49
CA SER A 76 6.55 21.95 -0.44
C SER A 76 5.17 22.60 -0.48
N LEU A 77 4.30 22.18 -1.41
CA LEU A 77 2.96 22.74 -1.58
C LEU A 77 2.05 22.47 -0.36
N ILE A 78 2.05 21.25 0.15
CA ILE A 78 1.22 20.90 1.31
C ILE A 78 1.87 21.27 2.65
N LYS A 79 3.14 21.72 2.64
CA LYS A 79 3.96 22.03 3.83
C LYS A 79 3.99 20.89 4.84
N ARG A 80 4.06 19.65 4.35
CA ARG A 80 4.03 18.42 5.16
C ARG A 80 5.00 17.41 4.61
N ARG A 81 5.59 16.64 5.52
CA ARG A 81 6.47 15.54 5.15
C ARG A 81 5.67 14.39 4.55
N CYS A 82 6.16 13.85 3.44
CA CYS A 82 5.64 12.63 2.83
C CYS A 82 6.65 11.51 2.99
N ARG A 83 6.14 10.29 3.17
CA ARG A 83 6.94 9.09 3.27
C ARG A 83 6.49 8.11 2.20
N ALA A 84 7.39 7.79 1.29
CA ALA A 84 7.17 6.76 0.29
C ALA A 84 7.87 5.46 0.73
N LEU A 85 7.12 4.37 0.81
CA LEU A 85 7.60 3.06 1.24
C LEU A 85 7.25 2.00 0.20
N THR A 86 8.11 0.99 0.12
CA THR A 86 7.95 -0.19 -0.74
C THR A 86 7.96 -1.44 0.13
N ILE A 87 7.04 -2.37 -0.13
CA ILE A 87 7.10 -3.72 0.41
C ILE A 87 7.79 -4.59 -0.62
N LEU A 88 8.91 -5.17 -0.21
CA LEU A 88 9.69 -6.11 -1.01
C LEU A 88 9.30 -7.53 -0.64
N LEU A 89 9.10 -8.37 -1.65
CA LEU A 89 9.01 -9.83 -1.54
C LEU A 89 10.28 -10.43 -2.10
N ARG A 90 10.84 -11.39 -1.38
CA ARG A 90 11.98 -12.17 -1.86
C ARG A 90 11.51 -13.10 -2.98
N ARG A 91 12.27 -13.19 -4.05
CA ARG A 91 12.11 -14.26 -5.04
C ARG A 91 12.44 -15.59 -4.39
N ASP A 92 11.70 -16.61 -4.73
CA ASP A 92 11.84 -17.93 -4.11
C ASP A 92 13.16 -18.64 -4.49
N ARG A 93 13.42 -19.73 -3.79
CA ARG A 93 14.66 -20.54 -3.76
C ARG A 93 15.30 -20.93 -5.10
N ILE A 94 14.61 -20.77 -6.22
CA ILE A 94 15.16 -21.02 -7.59
C ILE A 94 16.48 -20.28 -7.83
N TRP A 95 16.74 -19.19 -7.11
CA TRP A 95 17.98 -18.42 -7.19
C TRP A 95 19.12 -18.95 -6.32
N GLN A 96 18.94 -20.04 -5.60
CA GLN A 96 19.99 -20.69 -4.83
C GLN A 96 20.68 -21.82 -5.62
N GLU A 97 20.12 -22.26 -6.73
CA GLU A 97 20.75 -23.20 -7.65
C GLU A 97 21.43 -22.46 -8.80
N PRO A 98 22.63 -22.88 -9.22
CA PRO A 98 23.32 -22.31 -10.38
C PRO A 98 22.41 -22.49 -11.60
N TRP A 99 22.10 -21.40 -12.28
CA TRP A 99 21.33 -21.45 -13.52
C TRP A 99 22.18 -22.01 -14.66
N GLU A 100 21.99 -23.26 -14.99
CA GLU A 100 22.62 -23.91 -16.14
C GLU A 100 21.85 -23.59 -17.43
N GLY A 101 22.06 -22.44 -18.04
CA GLY A 101 21.47 -22.19 -19.35
C GLY A 101 21.08 -20.77 -19.72
N GLY A 102 21.92 -19.80 -19.48
CA GLY A 102 22.01 -18.57 -20.29
C GLY A 102 20.83 -17.61 -20.46
N PRO A 103 19.94 -17.36 -19.54
CA PRO A 103 19.15 -16.14 -19.47
C PRO A 103 19.78 -15.08 -18.56
N PRO A 104 19.16 -13.90 -18.35
CA PRO A 104 19.82 -12.75 -17.78
C PRO A 104 20.62 -13.10 -16.53
N LYS A 105 21.83 -12.59 -16.45
CA LYS A 105 22.73 -12.87 -15.33
C LYS A 105 22.04 -12.50 -14.01
N PRO A 106 22.18 -13.33 -12.96
CA PRO A 106 21.55 -13.09 -11.65
C PRO A 106 21.85 -11.72 -11.03
N GLU A 107 22.92 -11.08 -11.45
CA GLU A 107 23.36 -9.73 -11.06
C GLU A 107 22.46 -8.61 -11.64
N ASP A 108 21.73 -8.87 -12.74
CA ASP A 108 20.87 -7.88 -13.41
C ASP A 108 19.42 -7.90 -12.92
N GLU A 109 19.01 -8.93 -12.18
CA GLU A 109 17.65 -9.02 -11.66
C GLU A 109 17.58 -8.76 -10.14
N PRO A 110 16.60 -7.94 -9.69
CA PRO A 110 16.50 -7.65 -8.27
C PRO A 110 16.20 -8.93 -7.47
N ARG A 111 17.00 -9.21 -6.44
CA ARG A 111 16.78 -10.31 -5.50
C ARG A 111 15.45 -10.22 -4.74
N ALA A 112 14.86 -9.05 -4.74
CA ALA A 112 13.57 -8.79 -4.12
C ALA A 112 12.70 -7.90 -5.03
N ILE A 113 11.44 -8.28 -5.18
CA ILE A 113 10.48 -7.61 -6.06
C ILE A 113 9.68 -6.59 -5.25
N PRO A 114 9.54 -5.34 -5.73
CA PRO A 114 8.62 -4.38 -5.15
C PRO A 114 7.17 -4.85 -5.37
N ALA A 115 6.63 -5.54 -4.37
CA ALA A 115 5.32 -6.18 -4.46
C ALA A 115 4.16 -5.26 -4.02
N ALA A 116 4.47 -4.21 -3.26
CA ALA A 116 3.48 -3.20 -2.90
C ALA A 116 4.17 -1.85 -2.61
N MET A 117 3.41 -0.78 -2.81
CA MET A 117 3.89 0.59 -2.62
C MET A 117 2.87 1.43 -1.88
N VAL A 118 3.36 2.33 -1.04
CA VAL A 118 2.51 3.27 -0.30
C VAL A 118 3.17 4.64 -0.19
N LEU A 119 2.36 5.68 -0.34
CA LEU A 119 2.73 7.05 -0.07
C LEU A 119 1.86 7.59 1.08
N LEU A 120 2.53 8.00 2.14
CA LEU A 120 1.92 8.55 3.33
C LEU A 120 2.24 10.03 3.46
N ILE A 121 1.27 10.84 3.88
CA ILE A 121 1.47 12.20 4.36
C ILE A 121 1.52 12.14 5.88
N GLU A 122 2.63 12.56 6.46
CA GLU A 122 2.80 12.70 7.90
C GLU A 122 2.14 13.99 8.40
N SER A 123 1.70 13.98 9.65
CA SER A 123 1.15 15.17 10.31
C SER A 123 -0.06 15.79 9.58
N TYR A 124 -0.92 14.94 9.04
CA TYR A 124 -2.16 15.40 8.41
C TYR A 124 -3.22 15.76 9.48
N PRO A 125 -3.99 16.87 9.31
CA PRO A 125 -4.99 17.25 10.29
C PRO A 125 -6.02 16.14 10.50
N TRP A 126 -6.42 15.94 11.77
CA TRP A 126 -7.51 15.02 12.08
C TRP A 126 -8.87 15.66 11.80
N LEU A 127 -9.76 14.89 11.21
CA LEU A 127 -11.07 15.33 10.71
C LEU A 127 -12.09 15.70 11.76
N LEU A 128 -12.16 14.90 12.84
CA LEU A 128 -13.29 15.05 13.73
C LEU A 128 -13.20 16.37 14.51
N PRO A 129 -14.30 17.11 14.60
CA PRO A 129 -14.37 18.42 15.27
C PRO A 129 -14.28 18.27 16.79
N THR A 130 -13.29 17.55 17.28
CA THR A 130 -12.95 17.57 18.69
C THR A 130 -12.11 18.80 18.96
N ALA A 131 -12.39 19.52 20.02
CA ALA A 131 -11.84 20.81 20.42
C ALA A 131 -10.29 20.93 20.46
N ARG A 132 -9.54 19.89 20.07
CA ARG A 132 -8.08 19.87 20.01
C ARG A 132 -7.62 19.54 18.60
N LYS A 133 -6.73 20.34 18.05
CA LYS A 133 -5.99 20.08 16.79
C LYS A 133 -5.18 18.80 16.94
N ARG A 134 -5.74 17.67 16.51
CA ARG A 134 -5.06 16.37 16.51
C ARG A 134 -4.41 16.14 15.16
N GLN A 135 -3.34 15.35 15.16
CA GLN A 135 -2.64 14.92 13.96
C GLN A 135 -2.93 13.44 13.65
N SER A 136 -2.75 13.09 12.41
CA SER A 136 -2.92 11.74 11.86
C SER A 136 -1.94 11.53 10.71
N THR A 137 -1.86 10.34 10.18
CA THR A 137 -1.29 10.10 8.84
C THR A 137 -2.42 10.06 7.79
N PHE A 138 -2.11 10.44 6.57
CA PHE A 138 -3.00 10.26 5.44
C PHE A 138 -2.33 9.34 4.41
N THR A 139 -2.98 8.23 4.08
CA THR A 139 -2.52 7.33 3.02
C THR A 139 -3.02 7.86 1.68
N TRP A 140 -2.09 8.46 0.93
CA TRP A 140 -2.43 9.14 -0.33
C TRP A 140 -2.51 8.16 -1.50
N PHE A 141 -1.48 7.33 -1.66
CA PHE A 141 -1.44 6.28 -2.68
C PHE A 141 -1.10 4.95 -2.04
N MET A 142 -1.76 3.89 -2.48
CA MET A 142 -1.53 2.54 -1.98
C MET A 142 -1.84 1.54 -3.09
N ALA A 143 -0.84 0.76 -3.50
CA ALA A 143 -0.95 -0.26 -4.54
C ALA A 143 -0.25 -1.55 -4.12
N ALA A 144 -0.87 -2.68 -4.45
CA ALA A 144 -0.25 -4.01 -4.32
C ALA A 144 -0.28 -4.71 -5.68
N ALA A 145 0.82 -5.35 -6.06
CA ALA A 145 0.89 -6.12 -7.29
C ALA A 145 -0.16 -7.26 -7.30
N PRO A 146 -0.82 -7.50 -8.42
CA PRO A 146 -1.73 -8.62 -8.54
C PRO A 146 -1.00 -9.95 -8.33
N LYS A 147 -1.66 -10.90 -7.66
CA LYS A 147 -1.10 -12.23 -7.39
C LYS A 147 -0.54 -12.90 -8.65
N LYS A 148 -1.30 -12.91 -9.75
CA LYS A 148 -0.87 -13.50 -11.03
C LYS A 148 0.40 -12.86 -11.59
N VAL A 149 0.60 -11.55 -11.38
CA VAL A 149 1.80 -10.83 -11.83
C VAL A 149 3.00 -11.30 -11.01
N LEU A 150 2.86 -11.35 -9.68
CA LEU A 150 3.92 -11.83 -8.80
C LEU A 150 4.31 -13.28 -9.11
N GLN A 151 3.33 -14.15 -9.36
CA GLN A 151 3.57 -15.53 -9.78
C GLN A 151 4.34 -15.61 -11.10
N GLY A 152 3.96 -14.80 -12.09
CA GLY A 152 4.69 -14.70 -13.36
C GLY A 152 6.13 -14.18 -13.23
N LEU A 153 6.45 -13.51 -12.11
CA LEU A 153 7.79 -13.03 -11.77
C LEU A 153 8.57 -14.02 -10.89
N GLY A 154 8.09 -15.25 -10.72
CA GLY A 154 8.76 -16.28 -9.93
C GLY A 154 8.57 -16.13 -8.41
N VAL A 155 7.55 -15.39 -7.97
CA VAL A 155 7.15 -15.34 -6.56
C VAL A 155 6.06 -16.38 -6.33
N PHE A 156 6.40 -17.52 -5.74
CA PHE A 156 5.46 -18.62 -5.52
C PHE A 156 4.44 -18.32 -4.42
N ALA A 157 4.92 -17.76 -3.31
CA ALA A 157 4.04 -17.36 -2.22
C ALA A 157 3.61 -15.90 -2.43
N THR A 158 2.34 -15.72 -2.75
CA THR A 158 1.78 -14.40 -3.12
C THR A 158 0.71 -13.95 -2.13
N PRO A 159 1.13 -13.48 -0.95
CA PRO A 159 0.21 -13.11 0.11
C PRO A 159 -0.61 -11.86 -0.23
N SER A 160 -1.72 -11.66 0.47
CA SER A 160 -2.49 -10.43 0.38
C SER A 160 -1.78 -9.28 1.11
N LEU A 161 -1.20 -8.35 0.37
CA LEU A 161 -0.43 -7.23 0.91
C LEU A 161 -1.29 -6.03 1.33
N GLY A 162 -2.58 -6.03 1.04
CA GLY A 162 -3.46 -4.89 1.37
C GLY A 162 -3.52 -4.58 2.87
N SER A 163 -3.58 -5.60 3.71
CA SER A 163 -3.56 -5.45 5.18
C SER A 163 -2.22 -4.93 5.68
N ILE A 164 -1.11 -5.36 5.08
CA ILE A 164 0.23 -4.90 5.43
C ILE A 164 0.44 -3.43 5.05
N LEU A 165 -0.07 -3.01 3.88
CA LEU A 165 -0.04 -1.60 3.48
C LEU A 165 -0.81 -0.72 4.47
N LEU A 166 -1.99 -1.17 4.90
CA LEU A 166 -2.79 -0.46 5.90
C LEU A 166 -2.06 -0.40 7.25
N ASP A 167 -1.53 -1.54 7.70
CA ASP A 167 -0.73 -1.63 8.93
C ASP A 167 0.48 -0.70 8.90
N THR A 168 1.17 -0.60 7.76
CA THR A 168 2.29 0.32 7.57
C THR A 168 1.91 1.77 7.86
N GLY A 169 0.74 2.22 7.40
CA GLY A 169 0.21 3.54 7.70
C GLY A 169 -0.13 3.74 9.18
N LEU A 170 -0.73 2.72 9.81
CA LEU A 170 -1.07 2.74 11.24
C LEU A 170 0.17 2.77 12.14
N ILE A 171 1.18 1.94 11.85
CA ILE A 171 2.45 1.91 12.58
C ILE A 171 3.20 3.22 12.41
N THR A 172 3.25 3.79 11.20
CA THR A 172 3.82 5.12 10.97
C THR A 172 3.13 6.18 11.83
N SER A 173 1.80 6.16 11.89
CA SER A 173 1.01 7.05 12.74
C SER A 173 1.32 6.89 14.23
N MET A 174 1.51 5.65 14.69
CA MET A 174 1.87 5.35 16.08
C MET A 174 3.29 5.85 16.41
N ALA A 175 4.25 5.61 15.51
CA ALA A 175 5.63 6.07 15.66
C ALA A 175 5.75 7.60 15.72
N LEU A 176 4.86 8.32 15.05
CA LEU A 176 4.75 9.79 15.09
C LEU A 176 3.97 10.30 16.32
N GLY A 177 3.53 9.43 17.23
CA GLY A 177 2.77 9.82 18.43
C GLY A 177 1.28 10.07 18.18
N TYR A 178 0.76 9.77 16.99
CA TYR A 178 -0.65 10.02 16.62
C TYR A 178 -1.59 8.89 17.04
N ARG A 179 -1.09 7.89 17.79
CA ARG A 179 -1.87 6.79 18.36
C ARG A 179 -2.59 5.94 17.29
N GLY A 180 -2.00 5.81 16.10
CA GLY A 180 -2.59 5.06 14.99
C GLY A 180 -3.73 5.77 14.25
N ARG A 181 -4.00 7.04 14.56
CA ARG A 181 -4.98 7.80 13.77
C ARG A 181 -4.48 7.93 12.33
N MET A 182 -5.27 7.41 11.42
CA MET A 182 -4.96 7.42 9.99
C MET A 182 -6.25 7.57 9.20
N TRP A 183 -6.14 8.12 8.03
CA TRP A 183 -7.19 8.07 7.04
C TRP A 183 -6.68 7.93 5.61
N LEU A 184 -7.62 7.62 4.74
CA LEU A 184 -7.37 7.39 3.32
C LEU A 184 -8.61 7.74 2.51
N HIS A 185 -8.42 7.87 1.20
CA HIS A 185 -9.50 8.01 0.24
C HIS A 185 -9.58 6.77 -0.65
N ALA A 186 -10.72 6.10 -0.67
CA ALA A 186 -11.00 4.99 -1.57
C ALA A 186 -11.37 5.52 -2.95
N ASN A 187 -10.42 5.54 -3.88
CA ASN A 187 -10.63 6.04 -5.23
C ASN A 187 -11.90 5.43 -5.86
N ARG A 188 -12.73 6.28 -6.48
CA ARG A 188 -14.01 5.88 -7.13
C ARG A 188 -13.84 4.77 -8.17
N ARG A 189 -12.69 4.72 -8.85
CA ARG A 189 -12.38 3.68 -9.85
C ARG A 189 -12.28 2.28 -9.27
N GLY A 190 -11.98 2.15 -7.98
CA GLY A 190 -11.98 0.85 -7.27
C GLY A 190 -13.38 0.30 -6.97
N GLY A 191 -14.43 1.03 -7.31
CA GLY A 191 -15.83 0.61 -7.21
C GLY A 191 -16.27 0.26 -5.79
N GLN A 192 -17.37 -0.48 -5.69
CA GLN A 192 -17.94 -0.92 -4.40
C GLN A 192 -17.02 -1.92 -3.69
N ARG A 193 -16.28 -2.75 -4.43
CA ARG A 193 -15.35 -3.73 -3.85
C ARG A 193 -14.28 -3.07 -2.96
N LEU A 194 -13.71 -1.95 -3.41
CA LEU A 194 -12.71 -1.22 -2.62
C LEU A 194 -13.35 -0.54 -1.41
N PHE A 195 -14.55 -0.01 -1.57
CA PHE A 195 -15.33 0.55 -0.47
C PHE A 195 -15.60 -0.50 0.61
N ASP A 196 -16.11 -1.68 0.21
CA ASP A 196 -16.41 -2.79 1.11
C ASP A 196 -15.15 -3.35 1.79
N TYR A 197 -14.02 -3.35 1.09
CA TYR A 197 -12.75 -3.74 1.68
C TYR A 197 -12.41 -2.86 2.89
N TYR A 198 -12.49 -1.56 2.75
CA TYR A 198 -12.15 -0.66 3.86
C TYR A 198 -13.22 -0.65 4.96
N SER A 199 -14.49 -0.60 4.61
CA SER A 199 -15.58 -0.54 5.59
C SER A 199 -15.81 -1.86 6.32
N LYS A 200 -15.92 -2.98 5.57
CA LYS A 200 -16.32 -4.28 6.13
C LYS A 200 -15.13 -5.13 6.56
N LYS A 201 -14.11 -5.25 5.69
CA LYS A 201 -12.95 -6.12 5.98
C LYS A 201 -11.93 -5.45 6.90
N CYS A 202 -11.66 -4.17 6.73
CA CYS A 202 -10.74 -3.41 7.57
C CYS A 202 -11.43 -2.71 8.74
N ASN A 203 -12.77 -2.73 8.79
CA ASN A 203 -13.57 -2.08 9.82
C ASN A 203 -13.21 -0.60 10.05
N LEU A 204 -12.82 0.11 8.97
CA LEU A 204 -12.58 1.54 9.03
C LEU A 204 -13.91 2.29 9.02
N LEU A 205 -13.93 3.41 9.71
CA LEU A 205 -15.10 4.29 9.71
C LEU A 205 -15.13 5.13 8.45
N ASN A 206 -16.31 5.25 7.87
CA ASN A 206 -16.53 6.07 6.68
C ASN A 206 -16.91 7.51 7.06
N VAL A 207 -16.45 8.47 6.27
CA VAL A 207 -16.85 9.87 6.34
C VAL A 207 -18.00 10.07 5.39
N SER A 208 -19.10 10.63 5.87
CA SER A 208 -20.29 10.91 5.05
C SER A 208 -19.99 11.82 3.87
N ASP A 209 -20.78 11.69 2.83
CA ASP A 209 -20.78 12.62 1.71
C ASP A 209 -21.09 14.04 2.17
N GLY A 210 -20.47 15.03 1.55
CA GLY A 210 -20.63 16.44 1.91
C GLY A 210 -19.93 16.88 3.21
N PHE A 211 -19.23 15.98 3.93
CA PHE A 211 -18.53 16.37 5.15
C PHE A 211 -17.28 17.23 4.82
N PRO A 212 -17.08 18.38 5.54
CA PRO A 212 -15.91 19.25 5.30
C PRO A 212 -14.60 18.55 5.62
N LEU A 213 -13.67 18.55 4.67
CA LEU A 213 -12.31 17.99 4.81
C LEU A 213 -11.31 19.07 5.25
N PRO A 214 -10.20 18.70 5.90
CA PRO A 214 -9.14 19.66 6.24
C PRO A 214 -8.46 20.31 5.03
N SER A 215 -8.64 19.77 3.83
CA SER A 215 -8.20 20.37 2.56
C SER A 215 -9.07 21.54 2.12
N GLY A 216 -10.19 21.81 2.78
CA GLY A 216 -11.21 22.79 2.36
C GLY A 216 -12.21 22.23 1.34
N SER A 217 -12.02 21.02 0.82
CA SER A 217 -12.99 20.34 -0.05
C SER A 217 -14.03 19.59 0.77
N LEU A 218 -15.09 19.10 0.09
CA LEU A 218 -16.08 18.21 0.70
C LEU A 218 -15.72 16.74 0.45
N SER A 219 -16.07 15.88 1.39
CA SER A 219 -15.98 14.43 1.22
C SER A 219 -16.97 13.98 0.15
N ASP A 220 -16.55 13.02 -0.67
CA ASP A 220 -17.38 12.33 -1.64
C ASP A 220 -17.97 11.01 -1.10
N GLY A 221 -18.02 10.87 0.23
CA GLY A 221 -18.47 9.65 0.89
C GLY A 221 -17.49 8.48 0.82
N ARG A 222 -16.27 8.69 0.31
CA ARG A 222 -15.27 7.63 0.13
C ARG A 222 -13.99 7.83 0.96
N HIS A 223 -14.02 8.74 1.90
CA HIS A 223 -12.96 8.90 2.89
C HIS A 223 -13.19 7.95 4.07
N PHE A 224 -12.13 7.25 4.45
CA PHE A 224 -12.14 6.30 5.57
C PHE A 224 -11.10 6.68 6.60
N TYR A 225 -11.37 6.37 7.86
CA TYR A 225 -10.43 6.66 8.94
C TYR A 225 -10.40 5.56 10.02
N ALA A 226 -9.23 5.41 10.62
CA ALA A 226 -9.02 4.60 11.81
C ALA A 226 -8.90 5.50 13.03
N THR A 227 -9.75 5.26 14.03
CA THR A 227 -9.54 5.82 15.38
C THR A 227 -8.42 5.06 16.09
N SER A 228 -7.93 5.60 17.21
CA SER A 228 -6.92 4.89 18.02
C SER A 228 -7.39 3.51 18.51
N LYS A 229 -8.70 3.33 18.71
CA LYS A 229 -9.28 2.02 19.11
C LYS A 229 -9.19 1.03 17.94
N ILE A 230 -9.66 1.41 16.76
CA ILE A 230 -9.61 0.59 15.54
C ILE A 230 -8.16 0.27 15.18
N ALA A 231 -7.27 1.26 15.23
CA ALA A 231 -5.85 1.08 14.94
C ALA A 231 -5.21 0.02 15.86
N LYS A 232 -5.49 0.07 17.18
CA LYS A 232 -4.99 -0.94 18.12
C LYS A 232 -5.51 -2.34 17.77
N GLN A 233 -6.78 -2.48 17.39
CA GLN A 233 -7.36 -3.77 17.01
C GLN A 233 -6.68 -4.34 15.76
N LEU A 234 -6.53 -3.52 14.71
CA LEU A 234 -5.88 -3.94 13.46
C LEU A 234 -4.41 -4.32 13.67
N VAL A 235 -3.65 -3.47 14.38
CA VAL A 235 -2.24 -3.71 14.67
C VAL A 235 -2.04 -4.95 15.54
N ASN A 236 -2.91 -5.20 16.52
CA ASN A 236 -2.87 -6.41 17.34
C ASN A 236 -3.21 -7.67 16.52
N GLY A 237 -4.19 -7.59 15.60
CA GLY A 237 -4.52 -8.70 14.70
C GLY A 237 -3.35 -9.11 13.80
N LEU A 238 -2.42 -8.17 13.52
CA LEU A 238 -1.22 -8.41 12.71
C LEU A 238 0.06 -8.56 13.56
N LYS A 239 -0.06 -8.78 14.88
CA LYS A 239 1.11 -8.88 15.78
C LYS A 239 2.07 -10.00 15.34
N GLN A 240 1.55 -11.14 14.91
CA GLN A 240 2.36 -12.27 14.44
C GLN A 240 3.21 -11.94 13.19
N ASN A 241 2.81 -10.92 12.42
CA ASN A 241 3.55 -10.49 11.23
C ASN A 241 4.87 -9.76 11.57
N ARG A 242 5.13 -9.42 12.85
CA ARG A 242 6.32 -8.66 13.30
C ARG A 242 7.39 -9.54 13.94
N THR A 243 7.03 -10.76 14.28
CA THR A 243 7.98 -11.75 14.81
C THR A 243 8.52 -12.59 13.67
N LEU A 244 9.84 -12.79 13.61
CA LEU A 244 10.48 -13.80 12.77
C LEU A 244 10.45 -15.13 13.49
#